data_a20d51541cd8daf1decd7dd3b1bcd982
#
_entry.id   a20d51541cd8daf1decd7dd3b1bcd982
#
_cell.length_a   1.000
_cell.length_b   1.000
_cell.length_c   1.000
_cell.angle_alpha   90.00
_cell.angle_beta   90.00
_cell.angle_gamma   90.00
#
_symmetry.space_group_name_H-M   'P 1'
#
loop_
_entity.id
_entity.type
_entity.pdbx_description
1 polymer ?
#
loop_
_entity_poly.entity_id
_entity_poly.type
_entity_poly.pdbx_seq_one_letter_code
_entity_poly.pdbx_strand_id
1 'polypeptide(L)'
;SLNILMGNNGYCVEFIEYVFNKESIIALYKKNCDYIFINDKKQKHNTNIFHNEYLKWKDRLLNKINKNDIIWGAGGKGVMMMNILDLDYKYIPFVVDINPDISGKFFPITGNEVIHPSKLKKQMTRNRRIIAMNKLYLKEINKELSKLNINTDVIYIGDL
;
A
#
# COMPACT_ATOMS: atom_id res chain seq x y z
N SER A 1 -17.72 -3.24 -12.13
CA SER A 1 -17.21 -1.91 -11.72
C SER A 1 -18.14 -1.28 -10.69
N LEU A 2 -17.67 -0.23 -10.00
CA LEU A 2 -18.47 0.53 -9.03
C LEU A 2 -19.77 1.08 -9.67
N ASN A 3 -19.69 1.55 -10.90
CA ASN A 3 -20.85 2.08 -11.63
C ASN A 3 -21.93 1.01 -11.86
N ILE A 4 -21.55 -0.24 -12.14
CA ILE A 4 -22.50 -1.35 -12.29
C ILE A 4 -23.18 -1.65 -10.96
N LEU A 5 -22.42 -1.70 -9.86
CA LEU A 5 -22.97 -1.94 -8.53
C LEU A 5 -23.96 -0.85 -8.13
N MET A 6 -23.60 0.41 -8.34
CA MET A 6 -24.46 1.55 -8.02
C MET A 6 -25.69 1.61 -8.92
N GLY A 7 -25.55 1.35 -10.23
CA GLY A 7 -26.65 1.27 -11.18
C GLY A 7 -27.66 0.19 -10.82
N ASN A 8 -27.22 -1.00 -10.41
CA ASN A 8 -28.09 -2.08 -9.95
C ASN A 8 -28.90 -1.73 -8.70
N ASN A 9 -28.50 -0.70 -7.97
CA ASN A 9 -29.18 -0.19 -6.79
C ASN A 9 -29.95 1.14 -7.05
N GLY A 10 -30.17 1.50 -8.32
CA GLY A 10 -30.97 2.68 -8.72
C GLY A 10 -30.20 4.01 -8.60
N TYR A 11 -28.89 3.97 -8.69
CA TYR A 11 -28.05 5.17 -8.69
C TYR A 11 -27.41 5.39 -10.06
N CYS A 12 -27.37 6.63 -10.53
CA CYS A 12 -26.61 7.06 -11.69
C CYS A 12 -25.40 7.86 -11.27
N VAL A 13 -24.32 7.70 -12.01
CA VAL A 13 -23.14 8.54 -11.83
C VAL A 13 -23.45 9.98 -12.27
N GLU A 14 -23.18 10.93 -11.43
CA GLU A 14 -23.28 12.36 -11.72
C GLU A 14 -21.90 12.97 -11.98
N PHE A 15 -20.92 12.47 -11.28
CA PHE A 15 -19.54 12.98 -11.36
C PHE A 15 -18.53 11.90 -10.97
N ILE A 16 -17.42 11.82 -11.70
CA ILE A 16 -16.26 10.98 -11.33
C ILE A 16 -14.99 11.79 -11.58
N GLU A 17 -14.14 11.86 -10.57
CA GLU A 17 -12.83 12.48 -10.68
C GLU A 17 -11.75 11.56 -10.09
N TYR A 18 -10.62 11.53 -10.77
CA TYR A 18 -9.42 10.88 -10.27
C TYR A 18 -8.56 11.89 -9.51
N VAL A 19 -8.29 11.61 -8.26
CA VAL A 19 -7.51 12.48 -7.35
C VAL A 19 -6.23 11.79 -6.90
N PHE A 20 -5.32 12.56 -6.29
CA PHE A 20 -4.04 12.05 -5.78
C PHE A 20 -3.25 11.27 -6.85
N ASN A 21 -2.97 11.89 -7.99
CA ASN A 21 -2.25 11.26 -9.12
C ASN A 21 -2.92 9.97 -9.63
N LYS A 22 -4.25 9.93 -9.63
CA LYS A 22 -5.08 8.78 -10.02
C LYS A 22 -5.02 7.59 -9.05
N GLU A 23 -4.51 7.76 -7.85
CA GLU A 23 -4.53 6.70 -6.82
C GLU A 23 -5.89 6.54 -6.15
N SER A 24 -6.75 7.55 -6.25
CA SER A 24 -8.10 7.54 -5.65
C SER A 24 -9.14 8.08 -6.61
N ILE A 25 -10.37 7.68 -6.40
CA ILE A 25 -11.52 8.11 -7.21
C ILE A 25 -12.53 8.74 -6.27
N ILE A 26 -12.99 9.95 -6.62
CA ILE A 26 -14.18 10.55 -6.04
C ILE A 26 -15.33 10.35 -7.03
N ALA A 27 -16.41 9.76 -6.56
CA ALA A 27 -17.60 9.54 -7.39
C ALA A 27 -18.86 10.01 -6.66
N LEU A 28 -19.66 10.82 -7.33
CA LEU A 28 -20.96 11.28 -6.87
C LEU A 28 -22.06 10.54 -7.64
N TYR A 29 -23.01 10.00 -6.92
CA TYR A 29 -24.13 9.27 -7.49
C TYR A 29 -25.46 9.90 -7.06
N LYS A 30 -26.39 10.00 -7.99
CA LYS A 30 -27.76 10.45 -7.75
C LYS A 30 -28.70 9.25 -7.69
N LYS A 31 -29.57 9.21 -6.68
CA LYS A 31 -30.63 8.18 -6.55
C LYS A 31 -31.83 8.51 -7.45
N ASN A 32 -32.57 7.48 -7.83
CA ASN A 32 -33.82 7.58 -8.63
C ASN A 32 -33.59 8.13 -10.05
N CYS A 33 -32.66 7.58 -10.78
CA CYS A 33 -32.55 7.78 -12.21
C CYS A 33 -33.02 6.53 -12.97
N ASP A 34 -33.58 6.73 -14.12
CA ASP A 34 -33.92 5.64 -15.05
C ASP A 34 -32.62 5.14 -15.68
N TYR A 35 -31.95 4.21 -14.99
CA TYR A 35 -30.72 3.62 -15.49
C TYR A 35 -31.04 2.60 -16.59
N ILE A 36 -30.69 2.93 -17.81
CA ILE A 36 -30.74 1.96 -18.92
C ILE A 36 -29.55 0.99 -18.68
N PHE A 37 -29.85 -0.25 -18.32
CA PHE A 37 -28.89 -1.32 -18.26
C PHE A 37 -28.13 -1.43 -19.59
N ILE A 38 -26.92 -0.93 -19.65
CA ILE A 38 -25.99 -1.39 -20.66
C ILE A 38 -25.62 -2.82 -20.21
N ASN A 39 -26.19 -3.78 -20.93
CA ASN A 39 -25.87 -5.18 -20.76
C ASN A 39 -24.40 -5.36 -21.18
N ASP A 40 -23.48 -5.05 -20.28
CA ASP A 40 -22.09 -5.43 -20.46
C ASP A 40 -22.10 -6.95 -20.56
N LYS A 41 -21.86 -7.43 -21.78
CA LYS A 41 -21.61 -8.85 -22.01
C LYS A 41 -20.66 -9.27 -20.89
N LYS A 42 -21.12 -10.18 -20.03
CA LYS A 42 -20.29 -10.74 -18.95
C LYS A 42 -18.94 -11.09 -19.55
N GLN A 43 -17.97 -10.19 -19.46
CA GLN A 43 -16.60 -10.55 -19.77
C GLN A 43 -16.27 -11.65 -18.76
N LYS A 44 -16.15 -12.88 -19.25
CA LYS A 44 -15.61 -13.97 -18.46
C LYS A 44 -14.16 -13.56 -18.16
N HIS A 45 -13.96 -12.90 -17.03
CA HIS A 45 -12.60 -12.63 -16.56
C HIS A 45 -11.94 -13.98 -16.32
N ASN A 46 -10.89 -14.24 -17.06
CA ASN A 46 -10.09 -15.45 -16.83
C ASN A 46 -9.31 -15.25 -15.52
N THR A 47 -9.89 -15.70 -14.41
CA THR A 47 -9.30 -15.59 -13.07
C THR A 47 -7.91 -16.22 -12.98
N ASN A 48 -7.62 -17.22 -13.85
CA ASN A 48 -6.31 -17.88 -13.89
C ASN A 48 -5.21 -16.94 -14.41
N ILE A 49 -5.53 -16.04 -15.35
CA ILE A 49 -4.56 -15.03 -15.82
C ILE A 49 -4.21 -14.10 -14.67
N PHE A 50 -5.21 -13.58 -13.95
CA PHE A 50 -4.98 -12.71 -12.81
C PHE A 50 -4.15 -13.41 -11.72
N HIS A 51 -4.47 -14.65 -11.40
CA HIS A 51 -3.74 -15.43 -10.40
C HIS A 51 -2.26 -15.63 -10.78
N ASN A 52 -1.99 -15.99 -12.03
CA ASN A 52 -0.62 -16.18 -12.51
C ASN A 52 0.19 -14.88 -12.50
N GLU A 53 -0.41 -13.76 -12.91
CA GLU A 53 0.26 -12.45 -12.84
C GLU A 53 0.51 -12.01 -11.40
N TYR A 54 -0.43 -12.27 -10.48
CA TYR A 54 -0.25 -12.04 -9.06
C TYR A 54 0.94 -12.85 -8.49
N LEU A 55 1.06 -14.13 -8.81
CA LEU A 55 2.18 -14.97 -8.35
C LEU A 55 3.52 -14.44 -8.86
N LYS A 56 3.62 -14.12 -10.16
CA LYS A 56 4.83 -13.53 -10.74
C LYS A 56 5.22 -12.21 -10.08
N TRP A 57 4.23 -11.36 -9.80
CA TRP A 57 4.43 -10.09 -9.11
C TRP A 57 4.92 -10.31 -7.68
N LYS A 58 4.31 -11.22 -6.93
CA LYS A 58 4.70 -11.60 -5.57
C LYS A 58 6.15 -12.09 -5.53
N ASP A 59 6.50 -13.03 -6.38
CA ASP A 59 7.84 -13.59 -6.48
C ASP A 59 8.89 -12.52 -6.84
N ARG A 60 8.55 -11.63 -7.77
CA ARG A 60 9.44 -10.53 -8.14
C ARG A 60 9.74 -9.61 -6.96
N LEU A 61 8.75 -9.26 -6.15
CA LEU A 61 8.95 -8.42 -4.97
C LEU A 61 9.72 -9.14 -3.87
N LEU A 62 9.39 -10.39 -3.58
CA LEU A 62 10.08 -11.19 -2.57
C LEU A 62 11.57 -11.36 -2.89
N ASN A 63 11.93 -11.50 -4.17
CA ASN A 63 13.32 -11.58 -4.60
C ASN A 63 14.10 -10.25 -4.45
N LYS A 64 13.39 -9.14 -4.28
CA LYS A 64 14.01 -7.81 -4.15
C LYS A 64 13.99 -7.25 -2.74
N ILE A 65 13.13 -7.77 -1.86
CA ILE A 65 13.04 -7.36 -0.46
C ILE A 65 13.93 -8.26 0.39
N ASN A 66 14.78 -7.66 1.20
CA ASN A 66 15.69 -8.37 2.09
C ASN A 66 15.27 -8.21 3.55
N LYS A 67 15.63 -9.19 4.39
CA LYS A 67 15.41 -9.13 5.85
C LYS A 67 16.08 -7.94 6.56
N ASN A 68 17.00 -7.28 5.89
CA ASN A 68 17.64 -6.06 6.39
C ASN A 68 16.91 -4.79 5.97
N ASP A 69 15.95 -4.87 5.06
CA ASP A 69 15.17 -3.71 4.63
C ASP A 69 14.26 -3.23 5.77
N ILE A 70 13.96 -1.95 5.74
CA ILE A 70 13.05 -1.31 6.67
C ILE A 70 11.84 -0.84 5.88
N ILE A 71 10.67 -1.29 6.26
CA ILE A 71 9.41 -0.84 5.65
C ILE A 71 8.98 0.48 6.31
N TRP A 72 8.63 1.48 5.51
CA TRP A 72 8.10 2.75 5.99
C TRP A 72 6.69 3.00 5.48
N GLY A 73 5.75 3.07 6.41
CA GLY A 73 4.32 3.26 6.19
C GLY A 73 3.49 2.10 6.75
N ALA A 74 2.89 2.32 7.92
CA ALA A 74 2.06 1.34 8.62
C ALA A 74 0.55 1.52 8.38
N GLY A 75 0.17 2.32 7.38
CA GLY A 75 -1.21 2.45 6.93
C GLY A 75 -1.72 1.24 6.15
N GLY A 76 -2.92 1.33 5.60
CA GLY A 76 -3.58 0.23 4.90
C GLY A 76 -2.74 -0.43 3.79
N LYS A 77 -1.97 0.37 3.01
CA LYS A 77 -1.07 -0.17 1.98
C LYS A 77 0.05 -1.03 2.59
N GLY A 78 0.65 -0.58 3.70
CA GLY A 78 1.69 -1.33 4.40
C GLY A 78 1.18 -2.65 4.97
N VAL A 79 0.08 -2.60 5.71
CA VAL A 79 -0.54 -3.80 6.30
C VAL A 79 -0.91 -4.80 5.21
N MET A 80 -1.57 -4.36 4.14
CA MET A 80 -1.95 -5.22 3.02
C MET A 80 -0.73 -5.85 2.36
N MET A 81 0.32 -5.06 2.09
CA MET A 81 1.51 -5.54 1.42
C MET A 81 2.26 -6.58 2.25
N MET A 82 2.44 -6.35 3.55
CA MET A 82 3.09 -7.28 4.45
C MET A 82 2.34 -8.62 4.50
N ASN A 83 1.00 -8.59 4.56
CA ASN A 83 0.17 -9.79 4.55
C ASN A 83 0.23 -10.54 3.21
N ILE A 84 0.19 -9.83 2.07
CA ILE A 84 0.25 -10.46 0.74
C ILE A 84 1.60 -11.14 0.51
N LEU A 85 2.69 -10.52 0.97
CA LEU A 85 4.05 -11.02 0.79
C LEU A 85 4.47 -12.01 1.90
N ASP A 86 3.63 -12.23 2.91
CA ASP A 86 3.94 -13.06 4.09
C ASP A 86 5.21 -12.61 4.82
N LEU A 87 5.45 -11.28 4.87
CA LEU A 87 6.61 -10.69 5.54
C LEU A 87 6.32 -10.51 7.04
N ASP A 88 6.39 -11.59 7.78
CA ASP A 88 6.14 -11.61 9.22
C ASP A 88 7.27 -10.94 10.04
N TYR A 89 7.05 -10.81 11.36
CA TYR A 89 8.01 -10.20 12.29
C TYR A 89 9.36 -10.93 12.37
N LYS A 90 9.45 -12.18 11.94
CA LYS A 90 10.72 -12.95 11.90
C LYS A 90 11.59 -12.52 10.72
N TYR A 91 10.95 -12.05 9.64
CA TYR A 91 11.65 -11.58 8.45
C TYR A 91 11.87 -10.06 8.48
N ILE A 92 10.83 -9.28 8.76
CA ILE A 92 10.83 -7.83 8.95
C ILE A 92 10.33 -7.53 10.37
N PRO A 93 11.19 -7.36 11.38
CA PRO A 93 10.77 -7.31 12.78
C PRO A 93 9.92 -6.08 13.11
N PHE A 94 10.10 -4.98 12.41
CA PHE A 94 9.36 -3.74 12.64
C PHE A 94 9.10 -2.96 11.34
N VAL A 95 8.09 -2.11 11.40
CA VAL A 95 7.73 -1.16 10.34
C VAL A 95 7.78 0.25 10.93
N VAL A 96 8.22 1.23 10.16
CA VAL A 96 8.33 2.62 10.62
C VAL A 96 7.10 3.41 10.20
N ASP A 97 6.55 4.20 11.10
CA ASP A 97 5.51 5.18 10.79
C ASP A 97 5.66 6.44 11.66
N ILE A 98 5.33 7.59 11.09
CA ILE A 98 5.40 8.89 11.78
C ILE A 98 4.23 9.11 12.75
N ASN A 99 3.15 8.35 12.60
CA ASN A 99 1.97 8.49 13.45
C ASN A 99 2.26 7.94 14.86
N PRO A 100 2.29 8.80 15.88
CA PRO A 100 2.59 8.38 17.25
C PRO A 100 1.51 7.45 17.83
N ASP A 101 0.27 7.55 17.37
CA ASP A 101 -0.87 6.79 17.92
C ASP A 101 -0.79 5.29 17.63
N ILE A 102 -0.02 4.90 16.62
CA ILE A 102 0.19 3.50 16.25
C ILE A 102 1.57 2.96 16.66
N SER A 103 2.44 3.80 17.19
CA SER A 103 3.75 3.36 17.68
C SER A 103 3.63 2.39 18.85
N GLY A 104 4.33 1.27 18.78
CA GLY A 104 4.26 0.18 19.75
C GLY A 104 3.09 -0.79 19.54
N LYS A 105 2.26 -0.56 18.51
CA LYS A 105 1.24 -1.52 18.08
C LYS A 105 1.84 -2.52 17.07
N PHE A 106 1.08 -3.57 16.79
CA PHE A 106 1.53 -4.65 15.92
C PHE A 106 0.60 -4.78 14.71
N PHE A 107 1.17 -5.17 13.58
CA PHE A 107 0.39 -5.51 12.39
C PHE A 107 -0.48 -6.74 12.66
N PRO A 108 -1.75 -6.74 12.22
CA PRO A 108 -2.58 -7.93 12.26
C PRO A 108 -1.94 -9.02 11.37
N ILE A 109 -2.06 -10.27 11.78
CA ILE A 109 -1.58 -11.49 11.10
C ILE A 109 -0.04 -11.62 11.12
N THR A 110 0.71 -10.66 10.59
CA THR A 110 2.17 -10.74 10.42
C THR A 110 2.96 -10.37 11.68
N GLY A 111 2.35 -9.65 12.63
CA GLY A 111 2.91 -9.37 13.95
C GLY A 111 4.10 -8.41 13.99
N ASN A 112 4.36 -7.65 12.91
CA ASN A 112 5.44 -6.67 12.85
C ASN A 112 5.14 -5.50 13.80
N GLU A 113 6.10 -5.12 14.64
CA GLU A 113 5.98 -3.94 15.50
C GLU A 113 6.01 -2.64 14.68
N VAL A 114 5.15 -1.69 15.01
CA VAL A 114 5.22 -0.33 14.46
C VAL A 114 6.09 0.53 15.36
N ILE A 115 7.17 1.09 14.84
CA ILE A 115 8.04 1.99 15.57
C ILE A 115 8.00 3.41 15.01
N HIS A 116 8.10 4.40 15.90
CA HIS A 116 8.26 5.79 15.48
C HIS A 116 9.69 6.05 14.95
N PRO A 117 9.89 6.95 13.97
CA PRO A 117 11.21 7.26 13.40
C PRO A 117 12.29 7.60 14.44
N SER A 118 11.93 8.21 15.57
CA SER A 118 12.87 8.52 16.66
C SER A 118 13.60 7.30 17.22
N LYS A 119 13.01 6.11 17.10
CA LYS A 119 13.64 4.84 17.53
C LYS A 119 14.53 4.25 16.44
N LEU A 120 14.43 4.75 15.19
CA LEU A 120 15.09 4.15 14.02
C LEU A 120 16.61 4.17 14.13
N LYS A 121 17.19 5.24 14.69
CA LYS A 121 18.66 5.39 14.80
C LYS A 121 19.33 4.21 15.53
N LYS A 122 18.65 3.64 16.53
CA LYS A 122 19.16 2.48 17.29
C LYS A 122 19.06 1.17 16.51
N GLN A 123 18.20 1.14 15.48
CA GLN A 123 17.93 -0.03 14.66
C GLN A 123 18.71 -0.02 13.33
N MET A 124 19.32 1.13 12.97
CA MET A 124 20.11 1.24 11.75
C MET A 124 21.43 0.50 11.87
N THR A 125 21.64 -0.43 10.95
CA THR A 125 22.92 -1.10 10.73
C THR A 125 23.43 -0.77 9.33
N ARG A 126 24.69 -1.04 9.04
CA ARG A 126 25.22 -0.87 7.67
C ARG A 126 24.41 -1.69 6.68
N ASN A 127 24.15 -1.12 5.52
CA ASN A 127 23.43 -1.74 4.39
C ASN A 127 21.90 -1.94 4.59
N ARG A 128 21.28 -1.26 5.55
CA ARG A 128 19.81 -1.19 5.59
C ARG A 128 19.32 -0.09 4.68
N ARG A 129 18.40 -0.41 3.77
CA ARG A 129 17.66 0.54 2.96
C ARG A 129 16.21 0.64 3.44
N ILE A 130 15.54 1.71 3.06
CA ILE A 130 14.13 1.95 3.42
C ILE A 130 13.27 1.72 2.19
N ILE A 131 12.22 0.92 2.35
CA ILE A 131 11.18 0.72 1.33
C ILE A 131 9.95 1.49 1.75
N ALA A 132 9.64 2.56 1.01
CA ALA A 132 8.48 3.40 1.24
C ALA A 132 7.23 2.79 0.60
N MET A 133 6.15 2.68 1.37
CA MET A 133 4.87 2.14 0.89
C MET A 133 4.07 3.13 0.06
N ASN A 134 4.40 4.43 0.10
CA ASN A 134 3.72 5.45 -0.66
C ASN A 134 4.72 6.45 -1.25
N LYS A 135 4.68 6.62 -2.57
CA LYS A 135 5.57 7.53 -3.32
C LYS A 135 5.40 9.00 -2.91
N LEU A 136 4.21 9.38 -2.50
CA LEU A 136 3.92 10.77 -2.10
C LEU A 136 4.76 11.22 -0.90
N TYR A 137 5.13 10.31 -0.01
CA TYR A 137 5.84 10.62 1.22
C TYR A 137 7.37 10.53 1.12
N LEU A 138 7.94 10.23 -0.05
CA LEU A 138 9.40 10.10 -0.21
C LEU A 138 10.16 11.35 0.26
N LYS A 139 9.64 12.56 -0.05
CA LYS A 139 10.26 13.82 0.40
C LYS A 139 10.23 13.98 1.91
N GLU A 140 9.11 13.61 2.53
CA GLU A 140 8.94 13.69 3.99
C GLU A 140 9.84 12.67 4.69
N ILE A 141 9.90 11.44 4.17
CA ILE A 141 10.78 10.38 4.69
C ILE A 141 12.24 10.85 4.69
N ASN A 142 12.72 11.37 3.56
CA ASN A 142 14.08 11.88 3.45
C ASN A 142 14.35 13.05 4.41
N LYS A 143 13.37 13.92 4.62
CA LYS A 143 13.47 15.02 5.59
C LYS A 143 13.59 14.49 7.03
N GLU A 144 12.78 13.49 7.41
CA GLU A 144 12.86 12.86 8.73
C GLU A 144 14.20 12.14 8.94
N LEU A 145 14.69 11.41 7.95
CA LEU A 145 15.99 10.76 8.00
C LEU A 145 17.14 11.76 8.18
N SER A 146 17.07 12.90 7.48
CA SER A 146 18.05 13.98 7.61
C SER A 146 18.08 14.56 9.03
N LYS A 147 16.92 14.79 9.65
CA LYS A 147 16.84 15.24 11.06
C LYS A 147 17.48 14.25 12.04
N LEU A 148 17.40 12.95 11.73
CA LEU A 148 17.97 11.89 12.55
C LEU A 148 19.45 11.61 12.25
N ASN A 149 20.06 12.33 11.29
CA ASN A 149 21.39 12.06 10.75
C ASN A 149 21.55 10.61 10.27
N ILE A 150 20.54 10.09 9.58
CA ILE A 150 20.53 8.78 8.94
C ILE A 150 20.70 8.97 7.44
N ASN A 151 21.76 8.39 6.88
CA ASN A 151 22.03 8.36 5.45
C ASN A 151 21.80 6.94 4.94
N THR A 152 20.76 6.75 4.12
CA THR A 152 20.41 5.45 3.56
C THR A 152 19.53 5.63 2.30
N ASP A 153 19.51 4.61 1.46
CA ASP A 153 18.65 4.60 0.27
C ASP A 153 17.17 4.47 0.67
N VAL A 154 16.33 5.28 0.03
CA VAL A 154 14.87 5.21 0.15
C VAL A 154 14.31 4.87 -1.21
N ILE A 155 13.64 3.72 -1.31
CA ILE A 155 13.07 3.19 -2.55
C ILE A 155 11.56 3.08 -2.38
N TYR A 156 10.79 3.51 -3.37
CA TYR A 156 9.36 3.24 -3.41
C TYR A 156 9.10 1.79 -3.80
N ILE A 157 8.21 1.08 -3.11
CA ILE A 157 7.92 -0.33 -3.38
C ILE A 157 7.48 -0.61 -4.82
N GLY A 158 6.82 0.36 -5.45
CA GLY A 158 6.40 0.24 -6.85
C GLY A 158 7.54 0.35 -7.86
N ASP A 159 8.73 0.78 -7.45
CA ASP A 159 9.92 0.88 -8.28
C ASP A 159 10.82 -0.39 -8.16
N LEU A 160 10.43 -1.34 -7.30
CA LEU A 160 11.02 -2.67 -7.19
C LEU A 160 10.45 -3.62 -8.25
#